data_f94b735cf6028710b96ba45064b618cf
#
_entry.id   f94b735cf6028710b96ba45064b618cf
#
_cell.length_a   1.000
_cell.length_b   1.000
_cell.length_c   1.000
_cell.angle_alpha   90.00
_cell.angle_beta   90.00
_cell.angle_gamma   90.00
#
_symmetry.space_group_name_H-M   'P 1'
#
loop_
_entity.id
_entity.type
_entity.pdbx_description
1 polymer ?
#
loop_
_entity_poly.entity_id
_entity_poly.type
_entity_poly.pdbx_seq_one_letter_code
_entity_poly.pdbx_strand_id
1 'polypeptide(L)'
;MKIARKIETSIRPNAGAPRAWQRMLSGRRLDLLDPSPLDIEIEDIAHGLARVARWNGQTDGEHAFSVAQHSLLVETIVGEIEPTLDARFGLAGLIHDAPEYVIGDLISPFKAALSLDYRAFEASLLAAIHLRFGLPAELPDEFGWLPGQQAL
;
A
#
# COMPACT_ATOMS: atom_id res chain seq x y z
N MET A 1 13.05 24.94 -6.45
CA MET A 1 14.09 23.95 -6.82
C MET A 1 14.98 23.46 -5.66
N LYS A 2 14.74 23.84 -4.39
CA LYS A 2 15.55 23.40 -3.22
C LYS A 2 14.87 22.32 -2.35
N ILE A 3 13.60 22.02 -2.58
CA ILE A 3 12.82 21.09 -1.73
C ILE A 3 13.02 19.61 -2.18
N ALA A 4 13.13 19.36 -3.49
CA ALA A 4 13.30 18.00 -4.02
C ALA A 4 14.65 17.36 -3.61
N ARG A 5 15.71 18.15 -3.44
CA ARG A 5 17.03 17.62 -3.03
C ARG A 5 17.13 17.20 -1.56
N LYS A 6 16.21 17.65 -0.71
CA LYS A 6 16.22 17.32 0.73
C LYS A 6 15.50 16.00 1.03
N ILE A 7 14.63 15.56 0.13
CA ILE A 7 13.84 14.32 0.27
C ILE A 7 14.69 13.09 -0.08
N GLU A 8 15.56 13.20 -1.11
CA GLU A 8 16.44 12.08 -1.49
C GLU A 8 17.51 11.72 -0.43
N THR A 9 17.81 12.64 0.49
CA THR A 9 18.90 12.44 1.45
C THR A 9 18.43 11.76 2.77
N SER A 10 17.12 11.71 3.04
CA SER A 10 16.62 11.18 4.32
C SER A 10 16.28 9.69 4.29
N ILE A 11 16.13 9.08 3.12
CA ILE A 11 15.70 7.68 2.96
C ILE A 11 16.89 6.75 2.69
N ARG A 12 18.10 7.26 2.40
CA ARG A 12 19.28 6.40 2.26
C ARG A 12 19.78 5.98 3.65
N PRO A 13 19.79 4.68 3.97
CA PRO A 13 20.37 4.23 5.22
C PRO A 13 21.82 4.70 5.27
N ASN A 14 22.20 5.36 6.38
CA ASN A 14 23.61 5.63 6.68
C ASN A 14 24.40 4.33 6.55
N ALA A 15 25.54 4.36 5.90
CA ALA A 15 26.43 3.21 5.82
C ALA A 15 26.75 2.73 7.23
N GLY A 16 26.15 1.62 7.67
CA GLY A 16 26.27 1.06 9.02
C GLY A 16 24.99 1.01 9.87
N ALA A 17 23.87 1.66 9.44
CA ALA A 17 22.60 1.47 10.13
C ALA A 17 22.03 0.06 9.84
N PRO A 18 21.49 -0.66 10.85
CA PRO A 18 20.83 -1.93 10.60
C PRO A 18 19.65 -1.73 9.65
N ARG A 19 19.58 -2.52 8.57
CA ARG A 19 18.45 -2.48 7.65
C ARG A 19 17.19 -2.88 8.39
N ALA A 20 16.12 -2.09 8.25
CA ALA A 20 14.80 -2.45 8.75
C ALA A 20 14.20 -3.53 7.82
N TRP A 21 13.91 -4.71 8.36
CA TRP A 21 13.31 -5.80 7.60
C TRP A 21 12.33 -6.60 8.45
N GLN A 22 11.39 -7.26 7.79
CA GLN A 22 10.43 -8.16 8.43
C GLN A 22 10.47 -9.53 7.76
N ARG A 23 10.40 -10.60 8.61
CA ARG A 23 10.15 -11.95 8.12
C ARG A 23 8.65 -12.09 7.86
N MET A 24 8.31 -12.42 6.64
CA MET A 24 6.94 -12.66 6.22
C MET A 24 6.52 -14.12 6.49
N LEU A 25 5.22 -14.42 6.47
CA LEU A 25 4.68 -15.75 6.69
C LEU A 25 5.19 -16.75 5.64
N SER A 26 5.34 -16.32 4.39
CA SER A 26 5.94 -17.11 3.29
C SER A 26 7.39 -17.51 3.54
N GLY A 27 8.05 -16.90 4.52
CA GLY A 27 9.49 -17.05 4.77
C GLY A 27 10.34 -15.99 4.05
N ARG A 28 9.76 -15.14 3.21
CA ARG A 28 10.47 -14.03 2.58
C ARG A 28 10.98 -13.05 3.62
N ARG A 29 12.05 -12.38 3.27
CA ARG A 29 12.62 -11.28 4.06
C ARG A 29 12.36 -9.98 3.32
N LEU A 30 11.34 -9.24 3.75
CA LEU A 30 11.01 -7.94 3.17
C LEU A 30 11.88 -6.84 3.80
N ASP A 31 12.69 -6.16 2.99
CA ASP A 31 13.37 -4.93 3.41
C ASP A 31 12.36 -3.78 3.33
N LEU A 32 12.14 -3.12 4.46
CA LEU A 32 11.11 -2.08 4.56
C LEU A 32 11.58 -0.72 4.01
N LEU A 33 12.88 -0.50 3.91
CA LEU A 33 13.46 0.74 3.39
C LEU A 33 13.81 0.66 1.91
N ASP A 34 13.97 -0.56 1.39
CA ASP A 34 14.29 -0.82 -0.02
C ASP A 34 13.56 -2.10 -0.48
N PRO A 35 12.23 -2.05 -0.57
CA PRO A 35 11.43 -3.23 -0.86
C PRO A 35 11.68 -3.72 -2.29
N SER A 36 12.03 -5.00 -2.42
CA SER A 36 12.18 -5.67 -3.72
C SER A 36 10.86 -6.30 -4.15
N PRO A 37 10.43 -6.12 -5.41
CA PRO A 37 9.28 -6.86 -5.95
C PRO A 37 9.40 -8.38 -5.80
N LEU A 38 10.62 -8.92 -5.77
CA LEU A 38 10.88 -10.36 -5.63
C LEU A 38 10.62 -10.90 -4.21
N ASP A 39 10.55 -10.02 -3.22
CA ASP A 39 10.27 -10.39 -1.83
C ASP A 39 8.79 -10.23 -1.45
N ILE A 40 7.95 -9.90 -2.43
CA ILE A 40 6.50 -9.69 -2.25
C ILE A 40 5.74 -10.91 -2.76
N GLU A 41 4.92 -11.50 -1.87
CA GLU A 41 4.03 -12.61 -2.17
C GLU A 41 2.59 -12.23 -1.89
N ILE A 42 1.68 -12.64 -2.78
CA ILE A 42 0.24 -12.32 -2.65
C ILE A 42 -0.36 -12.92 -1.39
N GLU A 43 0.11 -14.09 -0.99
CA GLU A 43 -0.35 -14.78 0.22
C GLU A 43 -0.03 -13.99 1.48
N ASP A 44 1.14 -13.35 1.55
CA ASP A 44 1.52 -12.49 2.67
C ASP A 44 0.63 -11.25 2.74
N ILE A 45 0.36 -10.63 1.58
CA ILE A 45 -0.54 -9.47 1.47
C ILE A 45 -1.95 -9.87 1.92
N ALA A 46 -2.52 -10.91 1.34
CA ALA A 46 -3.87 -11.36 1.66
C ALA A 46 -4.01 -11.73 3.13
N HIS A 47 -3.03 -12.46 3.70
CA HIS A 47 -2.99 -12.83 5.10
C HIS A 47 -2.93 -11.61 6.02
N GLY A 48 -2.07 -10.64 5.70
CA GLY A 48 -1.93 -9.40 6.46
C GLY A 48 -3.21 -8.56 6.42
N LEU A 49 -3.70 -8.24 5.22
CA LEU A 49 -4.89 -7.42 5.05
C LEU A 49 -6.16 -8.03 5.67
N ALA A 50 -6.27 -9.34 5.71
CA ALA A 50 -7.39 -10.03 6.37
C ALA A 50 -7.39 -9.84 7.91
N ARG A 51 -6.28 -9.42 8.48
CA ARG A 51 -6.08 -9.21 9.93
C ARG A 51 -5.93 -7.75 10.33
N VAL A 52 -5.97 -6.84 9.38
CA VAL A 52 -5.98 -5.39 9.62
C VAL A 52 -7.42 -4.90 9.60
N ALA A 53 -7.86 -4.32 10.70
CA ALA A 53 -9.20 -3.73 10.83
C ALA A 53 -9.23 -2.32 10.22
N ARG A 54 -10.27 -2.00 9.45
CA ARG A 54 -10.56 -0.63 9.03
C ARG A 54 -10.97 0.22 10.25
N TRP A 55 -10.65 1.52 10.20
CA TRP A 55 -11.04 2.50 11.22
C TRP A 55 -10.68 2.06 12.66
N ASN A 56 -9.54 1.40 12.84
CA ASN A 56 -9.07 0.89 14.14
C ASN A 56 -10.10 -0.05 14.83
N GLY A 57 -10.92 -0.76 14.04
CA GLY A 57 -11.96 -1.65 14.56
C GLY A 57 -13.18 -0.93 15.16
N GLN A 58 -13.32 0.37 14.94
CA GLN A 58 -14.46 1.17 15.44
C GLN A 58 -15.69 0.97 14.53
N THR A 59 -16.17 -0.26 14.47
CA THR A 59 -17.34 -0.69 13.68
C THR A 59 -18.27 -1.52 14.56
N ASP A 60 -19.56 -1.44 14.27
CA ASP A 60 -20.55 -2.28 14.92
C ASP A 60 -20.48 -3.72 14.37
N GLY A 61 -20.88 -4.68 15.18
CA GLY A 61 -20.96 -6.10 14.81
C GLY A 61 -19.94 -6.97 15.53
N GLU A 62 -20.06 -8.27 15.32
CA GLU A 62 -19.24 -9.29 15.99
C GLU A 62 -17.79 -9.31 15.46
N HIS A 63 -17.61 -8.94 14.20
CA HIS A 63 -16.31 -9.00 13.53
C HIS A 63 -15.93 -7.63 12.96
N ALA A 64 -14.63 -7.31 13.06
CA ALA A 64 -14.10 -6.11 12.42
C ALA A 64 -14.18 -6.22 10.89
N PHE A 65 -14.47 -5.09 10.22
CA PHE A 65 -14.36 -4.98 8.78
C PHE A 65 -12.89 -4.88 8.39
N SER A 66 -12.38 -5.87 7.66
CA SER A 66 -10.94 -5.94 7.33
C SER A 66 -10.59 -5.13 6.09
N VAL A 67 -9.30 -4.79 5.97
CA VAL A 67 -8.77 -4.16 4.74
C VAL A 67 -8.91 -5.10 3.54
N ALA A 68 -8.80 -6.41 3.73
CA ALA A 68 -9.04 -7.37 2.64
C ALA A 68 -10.48 -7.29 2.12
N GLN A 69 -11.48 -7.21 3.00
CA GLN A 69 -12.88 -7.01 2.59
C GLN A 69 -13.07 -5.69 1.85
N HIS A 70 -12.45 -4.62 2.35
CA HIS A 70 -12.45 -3.33 1.70
C HIS A 70 -11.84 -3.40 0.30
N SER A 71 -10.70 -4.05 0.13
CA SER A 71 -10.01 -4.20 -1.16
C SER A 71 -10.88 -4.93 -2.20
N LEU A 72 -11.56 -6.01 -1.79
CA LEU A 72 -12.51 -6.74 -2.65
C LEU A 72 -13.71 -5.87 -3.03
N LEU A 73 -14.23 -5.09 -2.09
CA LEU A 73 -15.34 -4.17 -2.35
C LEU A 73 -14.94 -3.09 -3.36
N VAL A 74 -13.74 -2.51 -3.22
CA VAL A 74 -13.24 -1.49 -4.16
C VAL A 74 -13.09 -2.08 -5.56
N GLU A 75 -12.51 -3.27 -5.71
CA GLU A 75 -12.40 -3.95 -7.00
C GLU A 75 -13.76 -4.18 -7.64
N THR A 76 -14.74 -4.64 -6.87
CA THR A 76 -16.13 -4.84 -7.35
C THR A 76 -16.75 -3.52 -7.82
N ILE A 77 -16.63 -2.45 -7.04
CA ILE A 77 -17.17 -1.12 -7.40
C ILE A 77 -16.50 -0.58 -8.68
N VAL A 78 -15.18 -0.76 -8.82
CA VAL A 78 -14.45 -0.40 -10.04
C VAL A 78 -15.05 -1.07 -11.27
N GLY A 79 -15.30 -2.39 -11.18
CA GLY A 79 -15.91 -3.15 -12.27
C GLY A 79 -17.35 -2.75 -12.58
N GLU A 80 -18.13 -2.30 -11.58
CA GLU A 80 -19.51 -1.82 -11.77
C GLU A 80 -19.58 -0.42 -12.39
N ILE A 81 -18.68 0.50 -11.99
CA ILE A 81 -18.65 1.87 -12.49
C ILE A 81 -18.24 1.91 -13.96
N GLU A 82 -17.22 1.13 -14.31
CA GLU A 82 -16.66 1.09 -15.66
C GLU A 82 -16.39 -0.35 -16.13
N PRO A 83 -17.45 -1.06 -16.57
CA PRO A 83 -17.32 -2.47 -16.97
C PRO A 83 -16.40 -2.71 -18.18
N THR A 84 -16.05 -1.65 -18.92
CA THR A 84 -15.19 -1.73 -20.11
C THR A 84 -13.70 -1.50 -19.80
N LEU A 85 -13.35 -1.19 -18.56
CA LEU A 85 -11.96 -0.98 -18.17
C LEU A 85 -11.13 -2.27 -18.31
N ASP A 86 -9.89 -2.08 -18.69
CA ASP A 86 -8.89 -3.14 -18.69
C ASP A 86 -8.77 -3.78 -17.28
N ALA A 87 -8.53 -5.09 -17.22
CA ALA A 87 -8.36 -5.84 -15.98
C ALA A 87 -7.30 -5.23 -15.03
N ARG A 88 -6.35 -4.46 -15.55
CA ARG A 88 -5.36 -3.73 -14.76
C ARG A 88 -5.98 -2.70 -13.81
N PHE A 89 -7.12 -2.10 -14.17
CA PHE A 89 -7.84 -1.17 -13.30
C PHE A 89 -8.46 -1.91 -12.11
N GLY A 90 -9.05 -3.08 -12.34
CA GLY A 90 -9.54 -3.93 -11.27
C GLY A 90 -8.42 -4.36 -10.33
N LEU A 91 -7.28 -4.78 -10.89
CA LEU A 91 -6.09 -5.12 -10.11
C LEU A 91 -5.55 -3.93 -9.31
N ALA A 92 -5.44 -2.75 -9.92
CA ALA A 92 -5.01 -1.54 -9.21
C ALA A 92 -5.97 -1.17 -8.07
N GLY A 93 -7.28 -1.31 -8.27
CA GLY A 93 -8.29 -1.15 -7.22
C GLY A 93 -8.14 -2.17 -6.10
N LEU A 94 -7.92 -3.44 -6.45
CA LEU A 94 -7.75 -4.52 -5.48
C LEU A 94 -6.54 -4.32 -4.57
N ILE A 95 -5.43 -3.82 -5.09
CA ILE A 95 -4.17 -3.69 -4.35
C ILE A 95 -3.83 -2.26 -3.91
N HIS A 96 -4.79 -1.30 -4.04
CA HIS A 96 -4.52 0.11 -3.73
C HIS A 96 -4.06 0.35 -2.28
N ASP A 97 -4.60 -0.41 -1.33
CA ASP A 97 -4.22 -0.37 0.09
C ASP A 97 -3.28 -1.53 0.48
N ALA A 98 -2.69 -2.23 -0.51
CA ALA A 98 -1.83 -3.38 -0.22
C ALA A 98 -0.69 -3.07 0.76
N PRO A 99 0.00 -1.91 0.76
CA PRO A 99 1.02 -1.58 1.75
C PRO A 99 0.57 -1.74 3.21
N GLU A 100 -0.72 -1.67 3.47
CA GLU A 100 -1.29 -1.80 4.82
C GLU A 100 -1.05 -3.18 5.45
N TYR A 101 -0.69 -4.22 4.66
CA TYR A 101 -0.30 -5.52 5.22
C TYR A 101 0.94 -5.46 6.11
N VAL A 102 1.75 -4.40 5.95
CA VAL A 102 2.94 -4.12 6.75
C VAL A 102 2.72 -2.95 7.69
N ILE A 103 2.07 -1.89 7.19
CA ILE A 103 1.95 -0.59 7.88
C ILE A 103 0.72 -0.57 8.80
N GLY A 104 -0.33 -1.30 8.45
CA GLY A 104 -1.66 -1.19 9.06
C GLY A 104 -2.51 -0.08 8.41
N ASP A 105 -3.81 -0.08 8.69
CA ASP A 105 -4.75 0.95 8.25
C ASP A 105 -4.66 2.16 9.18
N LEU A 106 -4.00 3.22 8.71
CA LEU A 106 -3.87 4.47 9.43
C LEU A 106 -4.97 5.44 9.03
N ILE A 107 -5.77 5.89 9.98
CA ILE A 107 -6.83 6.87 9.74
C ILE A 107 -6.26 8.21 9.24
N SER A 108 -7.02 8.91 8.39
CA SER A 108 -6.58 10.15 7.74
C SER A 108 -6.07 11.22 8.72
N PRO A 109 -6.70 11.48 9.88
CA PRO A 109 -6.16 12.43 10.85
C PRO A 109 -4.77 12.05 11.37
N PHE A 110 -4.50 10.76 11.53
CA PHE A 110 -3.20 10.27 11.98
C PHE A 110 -2.15 10.36 10.86
N LYS A 111 -2.52 10.00 9.63
CA LYS A 111 -1.66 10.19 8.44
C LYS A 111 -1.27 11.67 8.27
N ALA A 112 -2.20 12.60 8.52
CA ALA A 112 -1.94 14.04 8.44
C ALA A 112 -0.97 14.53 9.54
N ALA A 113 -0.97 13.89 10.70
CA ALA A 113 -0.06 14.21 11.81
C ALA A 113 1.34 13.61 11.65
N LEU A 114 1.50 12.59 10.79
CA LEU A 114 2.78 11.97 10.50
C LEU A 114 3.60 12.81 9.52
N SER A 115 4.92 12.60 9.56
CA SER A 115 5.85 13.30 8.67
C SER A 115 5.74 12.84 7.20
N LEU A 116 6.34 13.61 6.31
CA LEU A 116 6.47 13.25 4.88
C LEU A 116 7.17 11.90 4.66
N ASP A 117 7.99 11.45 5.59
CA ASP A 117 8.73 10.19 5.49
C ASP A 117 7.80 8.98 5.43
N TYR A 118 6.65 9.03 6.15
CA TYR A 118 5.64 7.98 6.08
C TYR A 118 5.06 7.80 4.66
N ARG A 119 4.72 8.91 4.00
CA ARG A 119 4.15 8.86 2.63
C ARG A 119 5.16 8.32 1.61
N ALA A 120 6.42 8.69 1.75
CA ALA A 120 7.50 8.17 0.90
C ALA A 120 7.69 6.66 1.11
N PHE A 121 7.60 6.20 2.35
CA PHE A 121 7.67 4.78 2.68
C PHE A 121 6.49 4.00 2.06
N GLU A 122 5.26 4.47 2.27
CA GLU A 122 4.05 3.86 1.70
C GLU A 122 4.13 3.79 0.16
N ALA A 123 4.53 4.88 -0.49
CA ALA A 123 4.68 4.96 -1.94
C ALA A 123 5.76 4.00 -2.48
N SER A 124 6.90 3.88 -1.80
CA SER A 124 7.97 2.95 -2.18
C SER A 124 7.52 1.50 -2.11
N LEU A 125 6.80 1.12 -1.05
CA LEU A 125 6.27 -0.24 -0.91
C LEU A 125 5.18 -0.51 -1.95
N LEU A 126 4.28 0.44 -2.20
CA LEU A 126 3.24 0.30 -3.22
C LEU A 126 3.84 0.16 -4.62
N ALA A 127 4.88 0.94 -4.95
CA ALA A 127 5.58 0.83 -6.22
C ALA A 127 6.18 -0.57 -6.42
N ALA A 128 6.80 -1.15 -5.40
CA ALA A 128 7.34 -2.51 -5.45
C ALA A 128 6.22 -3.56 -5.62
N ILE A 129 5.07 -3.37 -4.97
CA ILE A 129 3.88 -4.23 -5.12
C ILE A 129 3.34 -4.12 -6.54
N HIS A 130 3.17 -2.92 -7.08
CA HIS A 130 2.73 -2.71 -8.46
C HIS A 130 3.62 -3.45 -9.46
N LEU A 131 4.94 -3.28 -9.37
CA LEU A 131 5.91 -3.96 -10.23
C LEU A 131 5.81 -5.48 -10.11
N ARG A 132 5.62 -6.00 -8.89
CA ARG A 132 5.46 -7.44 -8.66
C ARG A 132 4.28 -8.02 -9.44
N PHE A 133 3.19 -7.29 -9.53
CA PHE A 133 1.94 -7.75 -10.17
C PHE A 133 1.73 -7.21 -11.60
N GLY A 134 2.76 -6.66 -12.22
CA GLY A 134 2.74 -6.24 -13.62
C GLY A 134 2.08 -4.88 -13.87
N LEU A 135 1.93 -4.05 -12.84
CA LEU A 135 1.55 -2.66 -12.97
C LEU A 135 2.78 -1.76 -13.04
N PRO A 136 2.69 -0.55 -13.62
CA PRO A 136 3.77 0.43 -13.51
C PRO A 136 3.96 0.87 -12.06
N ALA A 137 5.20 1.21 -11.67
CA ALA A 137 5.52 1.63 -10.29
C ALA A 137 4.63 2.80 -9.83
N GLU A 138 4.43 3.78 -10.70
CA GLU A 138 3.48 4.87 -10.54
C GLU A 138 2.35 4.68 -11.55
N LEU A 139 1.11 4.73 -11.07
CA LEU A 139 -0.04 4.60 -11.95
C LEU A 139 -0.22 5.88 -12.77
N PRO A 140 -0.50 5.77 -14.10
CA PRO A 140 -0.85 6.91 -14.92
C PRO A 140 -2.08 7.68 -14.42
N ASP A 141 -2.22 8.94 -14.83
CA ASP A 141 -3.34 9.82 -14.43
C ASP A 141 -4.73 9.22 -14.73
N GLU A 142 -4.83 8.35 -15.72
CA GLU A 142 -6.06 7.62 -16.03
C GLU A 142 -6.59 6.75 -14.86
N PHE A 143 -5.72 6.42 -13.88
CA PHE A 143 -6.07 5.73 -12.65
C PHE A 143 -6.39 6.69 -11.49
N GLY A 144 -6.35 8.00 -11.70
CA GLY A 144 -6.48 9.02 -10.65
C GLY A 144 -7.83 9.07 -9.93
N TRP A 145 -8.82 8.29 -10.36
CA TRP A 145 -10.11 8.14 -9.70
C TRP A 145 -10.13 7.05 -8.62
N LEU A 146 -9.04 6.26 -8.49
CA LEU A 146 -8.96 5.24 -7.44
C LEU A 146 -8.96 5.88 -6.04
N PRO A 147 -9.67 5.26 -5.08
CA PRO A 147 -9.64 5.71 -3.69
C PRO A 147 -8.18 5.73 -3.17
N GLY A 148 -7.82 6.80 -2.46
CA GLY A 148 -6.48 6.97 -1.91
C GLY A 148 -5.50 7.76 -2.77
N GLN A 149 -5.73 7.94 -4.06
CA GLN A 149 -4.93 8.83 -4.92
C GLN A 149 -5.36 10.29 -4.82
N GLN A 150 -6.61 10.55 -4.47
CA GLN A 150 -7.06 11.89 -4.12
C GLN A 150 -6.77 12.10 -2.64
N ALA A 151 -5.71 12.82 -2.35
CA ALA A 151 -5.45 13.29 -0.98
C ALA A 151 -6.68 14.07 -0.49
N LEU A 152 -7.38 13.52 0.47
CA LEU A 152 -8.28 14.27 1.32
C LEU A 152 -7.47 15.17 2.23
#